data_20c082bd9ea58c5635278592159cf8aa
#
_entry.id   20c082bd9ea58c5635278592159cf8aa
#
_cell.length_a   1.000
_cell.length_b   1.000
_cell.length_c   1.000
_cell.angle_alpha   90.00
_cell.angle_beta   90.00
_cell.angle_gamma   90.00
#
_symmetry.space_group_name_H-M   'P 1'
#
loop_
_entity.id
_entity.type
_entity.pdbx_description
1 polymer ?
#
loop_
_entity_poly.entity_id
_entity_poly.type
_entity_poly.pdbx_seq_one_letter_code
_entity_poly.pdbx_strand_id
1 'polypeptide(L)'
;MTESPIARAAIPRKEYLAVLGCCALGSLAAIEWSWRHGAMLNYGDALAHLHIARRVFDSHRPGLTQLGSVWLPLPHLLMIPFVAVYAWWANGIAGAIPSALAYLAACAGIYRLARRWLQPVAAAVALAFFAANPNLLYLQTTAMTEPLFLCEMIWIVVWLVEWRSSIETDQRKTERLLLCIATVLVAAVFTRYDGWILALLAWTGIGVVMLRRGRLRSRAFWLASVVVIAAPIAWFVYNAVYFGDWLDFARGPYSARAIELRTASPGWPPHPGWHNPWVAMLFFVKGSEMDAAAAGWGNVLLALSVFGTAWGWLIARRRAFAWALFLWLPLPFYIYSVAYGSVPIFLPVWWPHSWYNTRYGMEMLPAFALGLGFAAHFAFTAVGEFKPRELKIKWTAFTASVLFAMIGLNAIELVRQHPLTYVEGVKNLESRRAFELEIPPALRSLLDKRPGGIVLMDTSVYPHLVALAGIPLRQTINESDKEFYSAALAAPAAHADLVLAFDGDEIDQAVHAHPDGLTAYRRFFAPGQASATIYVSDTPASSTLNKPARAVIASLKVIE
;
A
#
# COMPACT_ATOMS: atom_id res chain seq x y z
N MET A 1 6.83 31.29 -33.85
CA MET A 1 6.97 31.07 -32.39
C MET A 1 8.18 30.19 -32.19
N THR A 2 9.30 30.81 -31.88
CA THR A 2 10.61 30.20 -31.69
C THR A 2 10.59 29.26 -30.50
N GLU A 3 11.10 28.05 -30.69
CA GLU A 3 11.28 27.03 -29.65
C GLU A 3 12.11 27.59 -28.49
N SER A 4 11.47 27.81 -27.35
CA SER A 4 12.23 28.02 -26.11
C SER A 4 12.96 26.71 -25.75
N PRO A 5 14.30 26.71 -25.67
CA PRO A 5 15.07 25.52 -25.40
C PRO A 5 15.07 25.26 -23.90
N ILE A 6 14.01 24.67 -23.35
CA ILE A 6 14.08 24.10 -22.02
C ILE A 6 14.49 22.63 -22.13
N ALA A 7 15.61 22.35 -22.79
CA ALA A 7 16.43 21.20 -22.49
C ALA A 7 17.24 21.58 -21.24
N ARG A 8 16.66 21.36 -20.05
CA ARG A 8 17.35 21.73 -18.82
C ARG A 8 18.53 20.77 -18.57
N ALA A 9 19.64 21.35 -18.14
CA ALA A 9 20.84 20.64 -17.71
C ALA A 9 20.48 19.54 -16.70
N ALA A 10 21.30 18.49 -16.66
CA ALA A 10 21.18 17.45 -15.64
C ALA A 10 21.10 18.07 -14.25
N ILE A 11 20.26 17.53 -13.38
CA ILE A 11 20.12 17.99 -12.00
C ILE A 11 21.50 17.84 -11.32
N PRO A 12 22.06 18.92 -10.74
CA PRO A 12 23.34 18.84 -10.03
C PRO A 12 23.25 17.80 -8.90
N ARG A 13 24.24 16.92 -8.80
CA ARG A 13 24.25 15.85 -7.80
C ARG A 13 24.08 16.39 -6.36
N LYS A 14 24.70 17.53 -6.06
CA LYS A 14 24.60 18.19 -4.74
C LYS A 14 23.18 18.64 -4.43
N GLU A 15 22.48 19.24 -5.42
CA GLU A 15 21.06 19.65 -5.31
C GLU A 15 20.18 18.44 -5.00
N TYR A 16 20.34 17.36 -5.77
CA TYR A 16 19.56 16.16 -5.63
C TYR A 16 19.77 15.47 -4.28
N LEU A 17 21.03 15.34 -3.83
CA LEU A 17 21.36 14.74 -2.55
C LEU A 17 20.89 15.58 -1.35
N ALA A 18 20.97 16.92 -1.42
CA ALA A 18 20.47 17.78 -0.36
C ALA A 18 18.96 17.62 -0.18
N VAL A 19 18.22 17.61 -1.28
CA VAL A 19 16.77 17.44 -1.27
C VAL A 19 16.37 16.07 -0.71
N LEU A 20 17.02 14.99 -1.13
CA LEU A 20 16.76 13.64 -0.61
C LEU A 20 17.18 13.49 0.85
N GLY A 21 18.26 14.16 1.27
CA GLY A 21 18.67 14.19 2.67
C GLY A 21 17.59 14.78 3.58
N CYS A 22 16.94 15.87 3.16
CA CYS A 22 15.82 16.44 3.92
C CYS A 22 14.63 15.46 3.99
N CYS A 23 14.28 14.80 2.88
CA CYS A 23 13.21 13.79 2.87
C CYS A 23 13.55 12.60 3.79
N ALA A 24 14.82 12.15 3.76
CA ALA A 24 15.29 11.05 4.61
C ALA A 24 15.20 11.40 6.11
N LEU A 25 15.56 12.62 6.48
CA LEU A 25 15.42 13.08 7.87
C LEU A 25 13.95 13.09 8.31
N GLY A 26 13.05 13.59 7.46
CA GLY A 26 11.60 13.56 7.73
C GLY A 26 11.06 12.13 7.85
N SER A 27 11.49 11.22 6.96
CA SER A 27 11.12 9.80 7.00
C SER A 27 11.60 9.13 8.29
N LEU A 28 12.87 9.31 8.66
CA LEU A 28 13.43 8.75 9.90
C LEU A 28 12.72 9.29 11.14
N ALA A 29 12.40 10.59 11.18
CA ALA A 29 11.64 11.18 12.28
C ALA A 29 10.23 10.56 12.40
N ALA A 30 9.56 10.32 11.27
CA ALA A 30 8.25 9.67 11.25
C ALA A 30 8.32 8.20 11.71
N ILE A 31 9.35 7.46 11.29
CA ILE A 31 9.60 6.07 11.72
C ILE A 31 9.83 6.02 13.22
N GLU A 32 10.71 6.89 13.74
CA GLU A 32 11.02 6.96 15.16
C GLU A 32 9.77 7.30 15.98
N TRP A 33 8.98 8.28 15.52
CA TRP A 33 7.72 8.63 16.17
C TRP A 33 6.75 7.45 16.19
N SER A 34 6.52 6.80 15.04
CA SER A 34 5.60 5.66 14.92
C SER A 34 6.04 4.48 15.77
N TRP A 35 7.34 4.22 15.82
CA TRP A 35 7.90 3.15 16.63
C TRP A 35 7.70 3.40 18.13
N ARG A 36 8.01 4.61 18.62
CA ARG A 36 7.82 4.97 20.03
C ARG A 36 6.36 4.93 20.48
N HIS A 37 5.43 5.21 19.56
CA HIS A 37 4.00 5.23 19.88
C HIS A 37 3.28 3.92 19.53
N GLY A 38 4.00 2.89 19.06
CA GLY A 38 3.41 1.62 18.64
C GLY A 38 2.50 1.72 17.42
N ALA A 39 2.63 2.79 16.62
CA ALA A 39 1.69 3.12 15.56
C ALA A 39 1.93 2.34 14.24
N MET A 40 3.05 1.62 14.11
CA MET A 40 3.40 0.87 12.89
C MET A 40 2.42 -0.25 12.56
N LEU A 41 1.73 -0.78 13.57
CA LEU A 41 0.85 -1.94 13.50
C LEU A 41 -0.64 -1.59 13.69
N ASN A 42 -1.00 -0.32 13.55
CA ASN A 42 -2.38 0.09 13.74
C ASN A 42 -3.33 -0.49 12.67
N TYR A 43 -2.88 -0.63 11.41
CA TYR A 43 -3.69 -1.22 10.35
C TYR A 43 -3.73 -2.74 10.42
N GLY A 44 -4.92 -3.32 10.33
CA GLY A 44 -5.12 -4.76 10.17
C GLY A 44 -4.47 -5.29 8.89
N ASP A 45 -4.61 -4.54 7.78
CA ASP A 45 -3.99 -4.90 6.50
C ASP A 45 -2.44 -4.96 6.61
N ALA A 46 -1.82 -4.01 7.34
CA ALA A 46 -0.38 -4.03 7.56
C ALA A 46 0.08 -5.29 8.31
N LEU A 47 -0.69 -5.69 9.33
CA LEU A 47 -0.44 -6.95 10.06
C LEU A 47 -0.58 -8.16 9.15
N ALA A 48 -1.63 -8.20 8.33
CA ALA A 48 -1.85 -9.29 7.38
C ALA A 48 -0.73 -9.37 6.34
N HIS A 49 -0.24 -8.24 5.80
CA HIS A 49 0.89 -8.21 4.88
C HIS A 49 2.18 -8.76 5.51
N LEU A 50 2.49 -8.37 6.75
CA LEU A 50 3.63 -8.91 7.50
C LEU A 50 3.49 -10.41 7.75
N HIS A 51 2.29 -10.86 8.08
CA HIS A 51 1.98 -12.26 8.33
C HIS A 51 2.13 -13.11 7.06
N ILE A 52 1.57 -12.64 5.92
CA ILE A 52 1.71 -13.30 4.62
C ILE A 52 3.19 -13.43 4.23
N ALA A 53 3.98 -12.37 4.39
CA ALA A 53 5.40 -12.41 4.07
C ALA A 53 6.16 -13.44 4.92
N ARG A 54 5.84 -13.54 6.23
CA ARG A 54 6.52 -14.46 7.13
C ARG A 54 6.11 -15.91 6.91
N ARG A 55 4.84 -16.21 6.66
CA ARG A 55 4.38 -17.59 6.48
C ARG A 55 4.97 -18.29 5.26
N VAL A 56 5.55 -17.55 4.30
CA VAL A 56 6.27 -18.13 3.14
C VAL A 56 7.37 -19.10 3.59
N PHE A 57 8.00 -18.87 4.74
CA PHE A 57 9.05 -19.75 5.29
C PHE A 57 8.75 -20.25 6.72
N ASP A 58 7.80 -19.67 7.44
CA ASP A 58 7.42 -20.01 8.81
C ASP A 58 5.96 -20.49 8.85
N SER A 59 5.68 -21.64 8.23
CA SER A 59 4.37 -22.31 8.18
C SER A 59 4.57 -23.82 8.12
N HIS A 60 3.50 -24.62 8.21
CA HIS A 60 3.57 -26.07 8.06
C HIS A 60 4.01 -26.51 6.67
N ARG A 61 3.64 -25.74 5.63
CA ARG A 61 4.07 -25.92 4.23
C ARG A 61 4.68 -24.66 3.68
N PRO A 62 5.97 -24.37 3.97
CA PRO A 62 6.66 -23.21 3.40
C PRO A 62 6.64 -23.22 1.87
N GLY A 63 6.45 -22.05 1.28
CA GLY A 63 6.47 -21.89 -0.18
C GLY A 63 5.58 -20.76 -0.70
N LEU A 64 5.53 -20.65 -2.01
CA LEU A 64 4.80 -19.57 -2.67
C LEU A 64 3.27 -19.65 -2.48
N THR A 65 2.72 -20.83 -2.20
CA THR A 65 1.28 -20.99 -1.88
C THR A 65 0.84 -20.13 -0.71
N GLN A 66 1.77 -19.81 0.19
CA GLN A 66 1.53 -18.99 1.37
C GLN A 66 1.33 -17.51 1.08
N LEU A 67 1.59 -17.04 -0.16
CA LEU A 67 1.31 -15.66 -0.57
C LEU A 67 -0.20 -15.36 -0.65
N GLY A 68 -1.05 -16.39 -0.70
CA GLY A 68 -2.49 -16.22 -0.84
C GLY A 68 -2.89 -15.86 -2.27
N SER A 69 -4.21 -15.71 -2.50
CA SER A 69 -4.76 -15.44 -3.84
C SER A 69 -5.18 -13.98 -4.03
N VAL A 70 -5.53 -13.27 -2.96
CA VAL A 70 -6.21 -11.97 -3.05
C VAL A 70 -5.24 -10.81 -3.19
N TRP A 71 -4.23 -10.74 -2.33
CA TRP A 71 -3.24 -9.67 -2.38
C TRP A 71 -2.07 -10.04 -3.28
N LEU A 72 -1.69 -9.08 -4.12
CA LEU A 72 -0.62 -9.25 -5.10
C LEU A 72 0.75 -9.42 -4.41
N PRO A 73 1.66 -10.23 -4.98
CA PRO A 73 2.78 -10.80 -4.23
C PRO A 73 3.95 -9.86 -3.95
N LEU A 74 4.15 -8.79 -4.74
CA LEU A 74 5.40 -8.01 -4.68
C LEU A 74 5.65 -7.34 -3.31
N PRO A 75 4.66 -6.72 -2.64
CA PRO A 75 4.88 -6.14 -1.31
C PRO A 75 5.39 -7.18 -0.31
N HIS A 76 4.80 -8.38 -0.33
CA HIS A 76 5.18 -9.48 0.57
C HIS A 76 6.59 -9.99 0.28
N LEU A 77 6.94 -10.17 -1.01
CA LEU A 77 8.28 -10.61 -1.42
C LEU A 77 9.37 -9.63 -0.99
N LEU A 78 9.10 -8.32 -1.06
CA LEU A 78 10.03 -7.28 -0.61
C LEU A 78 10.21 -7.28 0.92
N MET A 79 9.25 -7.75 1.69
CA MET A 79 9.32 -7.84 3.15
C MET A 79 9.99 -9.11 3.66
N ILE A 80 10.10 -10.19 2.85
CA ILE A 80 10.64 -11.50 3.28
C ILE A 80 11.98 -11.38 4.03
N PRO A 81 13.01 -10.67 3.53
CA PRO A 81 14.30 -10.61 4.23
C PRO A 81 14.22 -9.94 5.60
N PHE A 82 13.23 -9.05 5.81
CA PHE A 82 13.07 -8.29 7.04
C PHE A 82 12.19 -9.00 8.07
N VAL A 83 11.11 -9.68 7.62
CA VAL A 83 10.25 -10.48 8.51
C VAL A 83 10.95 -11.75 9.00
N ALA A 84 12.10 -12.12 8.45
CA ALA A 84 12.94 -13.20 8.98
C ALA A 84 13.42 -12.89 10.41
N VAL A 85 13.67 -11.63 10.74
CA VAL A 85 13.97 -11.19 12.11
C VAL A 85 12.64 -11.09 12.88
N TYR A 86 12.46 -11.98 13.86
CA TYR A 86 11.20 -12.08 14.63
C TYR A 86 10.78 -10.73 15.24
N ALA A 87 11.70 -10.03 15.89
CA ALA A 87 11.42 -8.73 16.51
C ALA A 87 10.93 -7.68 15.51
N TRP A 88 11.47 -7.67 14.30
CA TRP A 88 11.06 -6.74 13.24
C TRP A 88 9.70 -7.07 12.65
N TRP A 89 9.37 -8.36 12.57
CA TRP A 89 8.04 -8.82 12.21
C TRP A 89 7.02 -8.41 13.28
N ALA A 90 7.31 -8.70 14.56
CA ALA A 90 6.40 -8.47 15.68
C ALA A 90 6.16 -6.98 15.99
N ASN A 91 7.10 -6.08 15.66
CA ASN A 91 6.97 -4.64 15.93
C ASN A 91 6.71 -3.77 14.68
N GLY A 92 6.64 -4.36 13.48
CA GLY A 92 6.30 -3.67 12.24
C GLY A 92 7.47 -3.05 11.48
N ILE A 93 8.70 -3.02 12.02
CA ILE A 93 9.89 -2.48 11.33
C ILE A 93 10.12 -3.17 9.98
N ALA A 94 9.84 -4.48 9.89
CA ALA A 94 9.99 -5.24 8.65
C ALA A 94 9.17 -4.67 7.48
N GLY A 95 8.00 -4.09 7.74
CA GLY A 95 7.19 -3.41 6.74
C GLY A 95 7.61 -1.96 6.50
N ALA A 96 8.02 -1.26 7.56
CA ALA A 96 8.45 0.13 7.48
C ALA A 96 9.69 0.32 6.58
N ILE A 97 10.63 -0.64 6.56
CA ILE A 97 11.86 -0.53 5.75
C ILE A 97 11.55 -0.41 4.24
N PRO A 98 10.88 -1.37 3.58
CA PRO A 98 10.57 -1.26 2.16
C PRO A 98 9.63 -0.07 1.85
N SER A 99 8.68 0.26 2.73
CA SER A 99 7.79 1.41 2.58
C SER A 99 8.55 2.73 2.61
N ALA A 100 9.51 2.92 3.53
CA ALA A 100 10.34 4.11 3.62
C ALA A 100 11.28 4.27 2.42
N LEU A 101 11.86 3.16 1.94
CA LEU A 101 12.66 3.17 0.71
C LEU A 101 11.83 3.57 -0.50
N ALA A 102 10.60 3.06 -0.60
CA ALA A 102 9.66 3.44 -1.65
C ALA A 102 9.27 4.93 -1.56
N TYR A 103 9.00 5.45 -0.35
CA TYR A 103 8.74 6.87 -0.13
C TYR A 103 9.91 7.75 -0.59
N LEU A 104 11.15 7.42 -0.23
CA LEU A 104 12.33 8.17 -0.65
C LEU A 104 12.53 8.12 -2.17
N ALA A 105 12.30 6.96 -2.78
CA ALA A 105 12.33 6.81 -4.23
C ALA A 105 11.21 7.60 -4.92
N ALA A 106 10.00 7.67 -4.33
CA ALA A 106 8.90 8.51 -4.80
C ALA A 106 9.26 10.00 -4.73
N CYS A 107 9.83 10.47 -3.63
CA CYS A 107 10.34 11.83 -3.48
C CYS A 107 11.37 12.17 -4.57
N ALA A 108 12.32 11.25 -4.82
CA ALA A 108 13.30 11.37 -5.89
C ALA A 108 12.63 11.50 -7.27
N GLY A 109 11.60 10.68 -7.53
CA GLY A 109 10.84 10.69 -8.76
C GLY A 109 10.06 11.98 -8.97
N ILE A 110 9.32 12.47 -7.96
CA ILE A 110 8.57 13.75 -8.00
C ILE A 110 9.51 14.91 -8.31
N TYR A 111 10.64 15.00 -7.59
CA TYR A 111 11.60 16.06 -7.86
C TYR A 111 12.15 16.00 -9.28
N ARG A 112 12.56 14.80 -9.74
CA ARG A 112 13.06 14.58 -11.10
C ARG A 112 12.01 14.93 -12.16
N LEU A 113 10.75 14.54 -11.96
CA LEU A 113 9.65 14.84 -12.87
C LEU A 113 9.39 16.35 -12.93
N ALA A 114 9.28 17.02 -11.79
CA ALA A 114 9.09 18.46 -11.70
C ALA A 114 10.24 19.23 -12.36
N ARG A 115 11.50 18.85 -12.10
CA ARG A 115 12.70 19.46 -12.70
C ARG A 115 12.76 19.31 -14.23
N ARG A 116 11.92 18.46 -14.82
CA ARG A 116 11.81 18.38 -16.29
C ARG A 116 11.30 19.68 -16.92
N TRP A 117 10.43 20.39 -16.23
CA TRP A 117 9.79 21.62 -16.72
C TRP A 117 10.05 22.83 -15.82
N LEU A 118 10.24 22.60 -14.52
CA LEU A 118 10.26 23.63 -13.49
C LEU A 118 11.69 23.98 -13.06
N GLN A 119 11.88 25.22 -12.63
CA GLN A 119 13.11 25.65 -11.97
C GLN A 119 13.24 25.03 -10.58
N PRO A 120 14.45 24.98 -9.97
CA PRO A 120 14.69 24.26 -8.72
C PRO A 120 13.70 24.60 -7.60
N VAL A 121 13.42 25.88 -7.39
CA VAL A 121 12.52 26.34 -6.32
C VAL A 121 11.08 25.86 -6.55
N ALA A 122 10.55 25.94 -7.78
CA ALA A 122 9.21 25.44 -8.09
C ALA A 122 9.12 23.91 -7.97
N ALA A 123 10.17 23.19 -8.35
CA ALA A 123 10.26 21.75 -8.14
C ALA A 123 10.35 21.38 -6.65
N ALA A 124 11.04 22.20 -5.85
CA ALA A 124 11.10 22.04 -4.39
C ALA A 124 9.73 22.27 -3.74
N VAL A 125 8.91 23.21 -4.24
CA VAL A 125 7.52 23.40 -3.78
C VAL A 125 6.68 22.15 -4.05
N ALA A 126 6.77 21.58 -5.26
CA ALA A 126 6.09 20.33 -5.58
C ALA A 126 6.51 19.20 -4.63
N LEU A 127 7.82 19.03 -4.44
CA LEU A 127 8.33 18.00 -3.54
C LEU A 127 7.92 18.23 -2.09
N ALA A 128 7.98 19.48 -1.59
CA ALA A 128 7.62 19.79 -0.21
C ALA A 128 6.15 19.43 0.09
N PHE A 129 5.24 19.74 -0.84
CA PHE A 129 3.83 19.37 -0.69
C PHE A 129 3.63 17.85 -0.64
N PHE A 130 4.36 17.10 -1.45
CA PHE A 130 4.34 15.64 -1.44
C PHE A 130 4.98 15.07 -0.17
N ALA A 131 6.23 15.46 0.09
CA ALA A 131 7.06 14.83 1.11
C ALA A 131 6.67 15.19 2.54
N ALA A 132 6.17 16.41 2.77
CA ALA A 132 5.77 16.86 4.10
C ALA A 132 4.32 16.49 4.47
N ASN A 133 3.62 15.74 3.62
CA ASN A 133 2.25 15.32 3.91
C ASN A 133 2.22 14.31 5.08
N PRO A 134 1.53 14.61 6.21
CA PRO A 134 1.54 13.74 7.38
C PRO A 134 0.89 12.37 7.16
N ASN A 135 -0.11 12.28 6.28
CA ASN A 135 -0.74 11.01 5.92
C ASN A 135 0.27 10.08 5.23
N LEU A 136 1.04 10.59 4.27
CA LEU A 136 2.08 9.83 3.59
C LEU A 136 3.24 9.49 4.53
N LEU A 137 3.66 10.45 5.38
CA LEU A 137 4.72 10.23 6.37
C LEU A 137 4.32 9.15 7.38
N TYR A 138 3.05 9.02 7.72
CA TYR A 138 2.58 7.91 8.55
C TYR A 138 2.53 6.59 7.77
N LEU A 139 1.90 6.55 6.58
CA LEU A 139 1.78 5.32 5.82
C LEU A 139 3.14 4.67 5.50
N GLN A 140 4.17 5.46 5.21
CA GLN A 140 5.50 4.92 4.93
C GLN A 140 6.19 4.28 6.16
N THR A 141 5.62 4.45 7.36
CA THR A 141 6.09 3.75 8.58
C THR A 141 5.39 2.42 8.82
N THR A 142 4.54 1.99 7.92
CA THR A 142 3.70 0.79 8.05
C THR A 142 3.99 -0.21 6.92
N ALA A 143 3.45 -1.42 7.01
CA ALA A 143 3.53 -2.42 5.95
C ALA A 143 2.46 -2.24 4.86
N MET A 144 1.91 -1.03 4.71
CA MET A 144 0.89 -0.74 3.70
C MET A 144 1.49 -0.62 2.30
N THR A 145 0.69 -0.92 1.28
CA THR A 145 1.14 -1.02 -0.12
C THR A 145 1.18 0.32 -0.85
N GLU A 146 0.49 1.36 -0.32
CA GLU A 146 0.35 2.66 -0.95
C GLU A 146 1.69 3.37 -1.20
N PRO A 147 2.68 3.41 -0.28
CA PRO A 147 3.97 4.04 -0.56
C PRO A 147 4.73 3.39 -1.70
N LEU A 148 4.66 2.06 -1.82
CA LEU A 148 5.29 1.32 -2.92
C LEU A 148 4.60 1.65 -4.25
N PHE A 149 3.28 1.59 -4.30
CA PHE A 149 2.53 1.88 -5.52
C PHE A 149 2.69 3.34 -5.99
N LEU A 150 2.69 4.31 -5.07
CA LEU A 150 3.00 5.70 -5.38
C LEU A 150 4.39 5.86 -6.02
N CYS A 151 5.39 5.15 -5.49
CA CYS A 151 6.72 5.12 -6.07
C CYS A 151 6.70 4.59 -7.50
N GLU A 152 6.07 3.46 -7.73
CA GLU A 152 5.95 2.81 -9.04
C GLU A 152 5.23 3.73 -10.04
N MET A 153 4.08 4.28 -9.69
CA MET A 153 3.31 5.19 -10.54
C MET A 153 4.14 6.42 -10.92
N ILE A 154 4.83 7.04 -9.97
CA ILE A 154 5.67 8.21 -10.23
C ILE A 154 6.82 7.86 -11.18
N TRP A 155 7.53 6.75 -10.97
CA TRP A 155 8.65 6.37 -11.82
C TRP A 155 8.22 5.92 -13.21
N ILE A 156 7.06 5.28 -13.36
CA ILE A 156 6.45 5.01 -14.65
C ILE A 156 6.27 6.34 -15.40
N VAL A 157 5.68 7.34 -14.76
CA VAL A 157 5.44 8.65 -15.39
C VAL A 157 6.75 9.37 -15.72
N VAL A 158 7.74 9.37 -14.82
CA VAL A 158 9.08 9.93 -15.08
C VAL A 158 9.66 9.35 -16.37
N TRP A 159 9.66 8.03 -16.48
CA TRP A 159 10.27 7.35 -17.63
C TRP A 159 9.43 7.44 -18.90
N LEU A 160 8.10 7.50 -18.81
CA LEU A 160 7.23 7.77 -19.95
C LEU A 160 7.50 9.16 -20.55
N VAL A 161 7.66 10.18 -19.71
CA VAL A 161 8.00 11.54 -20.14
C VAL A 161 9.40 11.60 -20.76
N GLU A 162 10.38 10.93 -20.15
CA GLU A 162 11.74 10.86 -20.68
C GLU A 162 11.81 10.05 -21.98
N TRP A 163 11.12 8.91 -22.05
CA TRP A 163 10.99 8.09 -23.24
C TRP A 163 10.38 8.86 -24.40
N ARG A 164 9.29 9.59 -24.14
CA ARG A 164 8.63 10.40 -25.18
C ARG A 164 9.55 11.47 -25.73
N SER A 165 10.45 11.98 -24.93
CA SER A 165 11.44 12.98 -25.33
C SER A 165 12.63 12.40 -26.09
N SER A 166 13.00 11.14 -25.83
CA SER A 166 14.17 10.47 -26.42
C SER A 166 13.87 9.79 -27.76
N ILE A 167 12.61 9.50 -28.04
CA ILE A 167 12.21 8.65 -29.20
C ILE A 167 12.70 9.17 -30.55
N GLU A 168 12.96 10.45 -30.69
CA GLU A 168 13.44 11.09 -31.93
C GLU A 168 14.94 11.36 -31.91
N THR A 169 15.57 11.35 -30.75
CA THR A 169 16.94 11.85 -30.58
C THR A 169 17.96 10.79 -30.21
N ASP A 170 17.55 9.74 -29.48
CA ASP A 170 18.48 8.73 -28.95
C ASP A 170 17.79 7.36 -28.86
N GLN A 171 18.11 6.49 -29.82
CA GLN A 171 17.53 5.15 -29.91
C GLN A 171 17.92 4.27 -28.72
N ARG A 172 19.20 4.28 -28.30
CA ARG A 172 19.70 3.44 -27.18
C ARG A 172 18.98 3.83 -25.88
N LYS A 173 18.86 5.14 -25.62
CA LYS A 173 18.13 5.65 -24.47
C LYS A 173 16.64 5.27 -24.53
N THR A 174 16.03 5.37 -25.70
CA THR A 174 14.63 4.98 -25.93
C THR A 174 14.39 3.51 -25.59
N GLU A 175 15.23 2.61 -26.08
CA GLU A 175 15.12 1.18 -25.82
C GLU A 175 15.36 0.84 -24.34
N ARG A 176 16.38 1.47 -23.71
CA ARG A 176 16.61 1.31 -22.27
C ARG A 176 15.41 1.77 -21.43
N LEU A 177 14.82 2.91 -21.79
CA LEU A 177 13.65 3.42 -21.06
C LEU A 177 12.42 2.54 -21.25
N LEU A 178 12.21 1.92 -22.42
CA LEU A 178 11.16 0.92 -22.60
C LEU A 178 11.29 -0.25 -21.64
N LEU A 179 12.51 -0.76 -21.46
CA LEU A 179 12.76 -1.85 -20.52
C LEU A 179 12.53 -1.39 -19.06
N CYS A 180 13.00 -0.20 -18.69
CA CYS A 180 12.75 0.36 -17.35
C CYS A 180 11.25 0.52 -17.08
N ILE A 181 10.50 1.08 -18.04
CA ILE A 181 9.03 1.24 -17.94
C ILE A 181 8.38 -0.14 -17.76
N ALA A 182 8.73 -1.12 -18.61
CA ALA A 182 8.18 -2.46 -18.51
C ALA A 182 8.44 -3.10 -17.14
N THR A 183 9.66 -2.97 -16.61
CA THR A 183 10.01 -3.51 -15.28
C THR A 183 9.13 -2.92 -14.18
N VAL A 184 8.94 -1.59 -14.17
CA VAL A 184 8.12 -0.98 -13.11
C VAL A 184 6.61 -1.16 -13.35
N LEU A 185 6.16 -1.30 -14.62
CA LEU A 185 4.77 -1.71 -14.90
C LEU A 185 4.49 -3.12 -14.36
N VAL A 186 5.43 -4.06 -14.54
CA VAL A 186 5.33 -5.40 -13.95
C VAL A 186 5.29 -5.34 -12.42
N ALA A 187 6.14 -4.50 -11.82
CA ALA A 187 6.10 -4.27 -10.38
C ALA A 187 4.73 -3.75 -9.94
N ALA A 188 4.19 -2.73 -10.60
CA ALA A 188 2.86 -2.18 -10.30
C ALA A 188 1.73 -3.21 -10.46
N VAL A 189 1.81 -4.07 -11.49
CA VAL A 189 0.86 -5.18 -11.69
C VAL A 189 0.89 -6.17 -10.53
N PHE A 190 2.06 -6.41 -9.93
CA PHE A 190 2.21 -7.31 -8.78
C PHE A 190 2.11 -6.59 -7.42
N THR A 191 1.86 -5.29 -7.41
CA THR A 191 1.65 -4.50 -6.18
C THR A 191 0.18 -4.26 -5.90
N ARG A 192 -0.59 -3.76 -6.89
CA ARG A 192 -2.01 -3.39 -6.74
C ARG A 192 -2.79 -3.58 -8.04
N TYR A 193 -4.10 -3.79 -7.95
CA TYR A 193 -4.96 -3.99 -9.13
C TYR A 193 -5.16 -2.71 -9.97
N ASP A 194 -5.03 -1.52 -9.40
CA ASP A 194 -4.95 -0.26 -10.13
C ASP A 194 -3.71 -0.18 -11.03
N GLY A 195 -2.61 -0.84 -10.65
CA GLY A 195 -1.45 -1.08 -11.49
C GLY A 195 -1.74 -1.82 -12.80
N TRP A 196 -2.78 -2.67 -12.84
CA TRP A 196 -3.20 -3.36 -14.06
C TRP A 196 -3.75 -2.39 -15.10
N ILE A 197 -4.59 -1.44 -14.66
CA ILE A 197 -5.15 -0.41 -15.54
C ILE A 197 -4.05 0.57 -15.98
N LEU A 198 -3.16 0.95 -15.06
CA LEU A 198 -2.00 1.78 -15.38
C LEU A 198 -1.12 1.09 -16.45
N ALA A 199 -0.83 -0.21 -16.30
CA ALA A 199 -0.03 -0.98 -17.26
C ALA A 199 -0.72 -1.06 -18.62
N LEU A 200 -2.01 -1.39 -18.65
CA LEU A 200 -2.79 -1.48 -19.88
C LEU A 200 -2.78 -0.15 -20.65
N LEU A 201 -3.11 0.96 -19.98
CA LEU A 201 -3.21 2.26 -20.64
C LEU A 201 -1.84 2.81 -21.05
N ALA A 202 -0.83 2.70 -20.18
CA ALA A 202 0.52 3.16 -20.48
C ALA A 202 1.13 2.37 -21.64
N TRP A 203 1.01 1.03 -21.62
CA TRP A 203 1.57 0.18 -22.67
C TRP A 203 0.85 0.32 -24.00
N THR A 204 -0.49 0.43 -23.98
CA THR A 204 -1.29 0.76 -25.18
C THR A 204 -0.87 2.11 -25.77
N GLY A 205 -0.69 3.13 -24.94
CA GLY A 205 -0.22 4.44 -25.36
C GLY A 205 1.17 4.39 -26.00
N ILE A 206 2.11 3.63 -25.42
CA ILE A 206 3.43 3.36 -26.01
C ILE A 206 3.26 2.70 -27.39
N GLY A 207 2.46 1.64 -27.48
CA GLY A 207 2.19 0.91 -28.73
C GLY A 207 1.67 1.82 -29.83
N VAL A 208 0.70 2.70 -29.51
CA VAL A 208 0.17 3.70 -30.45
C VAL A 208 1.25 4.67 -30.92
N VAL A 209 2.10 5.16 -30.03
CA VAL A 209 3.20 6.05 -30.43
C VAL A 209 4.23 5.32 -31.28
N MET A 210 4.61 4.08 -30.93
CA MET A 210 5.55 3.27 -31.72
C MET A 210 5.01 2.97 -33.12
N LEU A 211 3.71 2.63 -33.23
CA LEU A 211 3.01 2.43 -34.50
C LEU A 211 3.07 3.70 -35.36
N ARG A 212 2.61 4.83 -34.82
CA ARG A 212 2.59 6.12 -35.53
C ARG A 212 3.96 6.61 -35.97
N ARG A 213 5.04 6.11 -35.33
CA ARG A 213 6.43 6.45 -35.66
C ARG A 213 7.12 5.42 -36.54
N GLY A 214 6.43 4.36 -36.96
CA GLY A 214 7.00 3.28 -37.75
C GLY A 214 8.10 2.48 -37.03
N ARG A 215 8.10 2.47 -35.68
CA ARG A 215 9.14 1.86 -34.84
C ARG A 215 8.75 0.50 -34.23
N LEU A 216 7.69 -0.13 -34.72
CA LEU A 216 7.27 -1.46 -34.24
C LEU A 216 8.29 -2.57 -34.51
N ARG A 217 9.33 -2.32 -35.34
CA ARG A 217 10.42 -3.29 -35.55
C ARG A 217 11.43 -3.37 -34.40
N SER A 218 11.29 -2.55 -33.33
CA SER A 218 12.19 -2.56 -32.18
C SER A 218 12.05 -3.87 -31.41
N ARG A 219 13.17 -4.63 -31.28
CA ARG A 219 13.23 -5.85 -30.46
C ARG A 219 12.93 -5.55 -28.99
N ALA A 220 13.44 -4.41 -28.46
CA ALA A 220 13.21 -4.00 -27.09
C ALA A 220 11.71 -3.79 -26.80
N PHE A 221 10.97 -3.21 -27.77
CA PHE A 221 9.51 -3.05 -27.62
C PHE A 221 8.80 -4.39 -27.50
N TRP A 222 9.12 -5.38 -28.34
CA TRP A 222 8.45 -6.68 -28.30
C TRP A 222 8.85 -7.49 -27.06
N LEU A 223 10.13 -7.50 -26.67
CA LEU A 223 10.56 -8.14 -25.41
C LEU A 223 9.84 -7.54 -24.21
N ALA A 224 9.78 -6.22 -24.12
CA ALA A 224 9.06 -5.52 -23.07
C ALA A 224 7.55 -5.81 -23.12
N SER A 225 6.94 -5.90 -24.31
CA SER A 225 5.52 -6.25 -24.47
C SER A 225 5.21 -7.64 -23.94
N VAL A 226 6.06 -8.63 -24.24
CA VAL A 226 5.89 -9.99 -23.72
C VAL A 226 5.91 -9.99 -22.20
N VAL A 227 6.86 -9.28 -21.59
CA VAL A 227 7.00 -9.24 -20.12
C VAL A 227 5.82 -8.54 -19.46
N VAL A 228 5.35 -7.40 -20.00
CA VAL A 228 4.21 -6.65 -19.46
C VAL A 228 2.90 -7.47 -19.56
N ILE A 229 2.69 -8.15 -20.69
CA ILE A 229 1.49 -8.97 -20.91
C ILE A 229 1.55 -10.26 -20.07
N ALA A 230 2.73 -10.85 -19.92
CA ALA A 230 2.91 -12.07 -19.14
C ALA A 230 2.65 -11.86 -17.63
N ALA A 231 2.83 -10.65 -17.09
CA ALA A 231 2.67 -10.40 -15.66
C ALA A 231 1.24 -10.73 -15.13
N PRO A 232 0.14 -10.16 -15.66
CA PRO A 232 -1.21 -10.54 -15.21
C PRO A 232 -1.54 -12.00 -15.53
N ILE A 233 -1.04 -12.55 -16.66
CA ILE A 233 -1.23 -13.96 -17.02
C ILE A 233 -0.58 -14.87 -15.97
N ALA A 234 0.64 -14.53 -15.51
CA ALA A 234 1.31 -15.28 -14.46
C ALA A 234 0.49 -15.31 -13.17
N TRP A 235 -0.22 -14.23 -12.83
CA TRP A 235 -1.11 -14.20 -11.66
C TRP A 235 -2.35 -15.09 -11.85
N PHE A 236 -2.95 -15.09 -13.03
CA PHE A 236 -4.04 -16.02 -13.35
C PHE A 236 -3.59 -17.48 -13.27
N VAL A 237 -2.42 -17.80 -13.84
CA VAL A 237 -1.84 -19.15 -13.77
C VAL A 237 -1.55 -19.56 -12.33
N TYR A 238 -0.96 -18.65 -11.54
CA TYR A 238 -0.71 -18.89 -10.11
C TYR A 238 -2.01 -19.24 -9.37
N ASN A 239 -3.07 -18.45 -9.56
CA ASN A 239 -4.36 -18.72 -8.92
C ASN A 239 -4.96 -20.05 -9.39
N ALA A 240 -4.93 -20.35 -10.69
CA ALA A 240 -5.43 -21.62 -11.22
C ALA A 240 -4.68 -22.83 -10.64
N VAL A 241 -3.35 -22.76 -10.56
CA VAL A 241 -2.50 -23.86 -10.10
C VAL A 241 -2.63 -24.10 -8.59
N TYR A 242 -2.64 -23.03 -7.79
CA TYR A 242 -2.58 -23.17 -6.34
C TYR A 242 -3.94 -23.11 -5.63
N PHE A 243 -4.95 -22.51 -6.27
CA PHE A 243 -6.28 -22.30 -5.67
C PHE A 243 -7.41 -22.94 -6.49
N GLY A 244 -7.10 -23.47 -7.69
CA GLY A 244 -8.10 -24.18 -8.53
C GLY A 244 -9.01 -23.28 -9.35
N ASP A 245 -9.02 -21.99 -9.12
CA ASP A 245 -9.75 -20.98 -9.92
C ASP A 245 -8.79 -19.84 -10.33
N TRP A 246 -8.65 -19.59 -11.62
CA TRP A 246 -7.82 -18.53 -12.16
C TRP A 246 -8.27 -17.12 -11.73
N LEU A 247 -9.52 -16.96 -11.25
CA LEU A 247 -10.10 -15.75 -10.70
C LEU A 247 -10.35 -15.82 -9.18
N ASP A 248 -9.69 -16.71 -8.45
CA ASP A 248 -9.88 -16.85 -6.99
C ASP A 248 -9.69 -15.51 -6.25
N PHE A 249 -8.76 -14.66 -6.68
CA PHE A 249 -8.57 -13.32 -6.13
C PHE A 249 -9.82 -12.43 -6.20
N ALA A 250 -10.73 -12.65 -7.17
CA ALA A 250 -11.96 -11.89 -7.37
C ALA A 250 -13.22 -12.60 -6.87
N ARG A 251 -13.19 -13.93 -6.74
CA ARG A 251 -14.35 -14.78 -6.41
C ARG A 251 -14.18 -15.57 -5.11
N GLY A 252 -12.93 -15.74 -4.66
CA GLY A 252 -12.62 -16.51 -3.47
C GLY A 252 -13.18 -15.87 -2.18
N PRO A 253 -13.15 -16.61 -1.07
CA PRO A 253 -13.79 -16.23 0.18
C PRO A 253 -13.23 -14.95 0.80
N TYR A 254 -12.00 -14.58 0.47
CA TYR A 254 -11.34 -13.36 0.95
C TYR A 254 -11.34 -12.22 -0.09
N SER A 255 -12.03 -12.38 -1.23
CA SER A 255 -12.16 -11.32 -2.23
C SER A 255 -12.97 -10.13 -1.70
N ALA A 256 -12.71 -8.93 -2.25
CA ALA A 256 -13.47 -7.72 -1.89
C ALA A 256 -14.98 -7.92 -2.03
N ARG A 257 -15.41 -8.63 -3.08
CA ARG A 257 -16.82 -8.99 -3.30
C ARG A 257 -17.40 -9.88 -2.21
N ALA A 258 -16.67 -10.90 -1.78
CA ALA A 258 -17.12 -11.79 -0.72
C ALA A 258 -17.21 -11.06 0.62
N ILE A 259 -16.25 -10.17 0.91
CA ILE A 259 -16.26 -9.33 2.12
C ILE A 259 -17.47 -8.40 2.09
N GLU A 260 -17.71 -7.69 0.97
CA GLU A 260 -18.86 -6.81 0.80
C GLU A 260 -20.19 -7.52 1.07
N LEU A 261 -20.38 -8.72 0.47
CA LEU A 261 -21.58 -9.51 0.66
C LEU A 261 -21.79 -9.95 2.13
N ARG A 262 -20.72 -10.30 2.83
CA ARG A 262 -20.79 -10.69 4.26
C ARG A 262 -21.08 -9.53 5.19
N THR A 263 -20.66 -8.31 4.82
CA THR A 263 -20.85 -7.11 5.65
C THR A 263 -22.08 -6.29 5.27
N ALA A 264 -22.78 -6.67 4.19
CA ALA A 264 -23.98 -5.98 3.73
C ALA A 264 -25.13 -6.13 4.74
N SER A 265 -25.79 -5.02 5.06
CA SER A 265 -26.99 -5.01 5.90
C SER A 265 -28.22 -5.29 5.06
N PRO A 266 -29.13 -6.19 5.49
CA PRO A 266 -30.36 -6.49 4.77
C PRO A 266 -31.19 -5.22 4.51
N GLY A 267 -31.61 -5.03 3.24
CA GLY A 267 -32.45 -3.89 2.85
C GLY A 267 -31.72 -2.57 2.59
N TRP A 268 -30.40 -2.52 2.76
CA TRP A 268 -29.58 -1.35 2.47
C TRP A 268 -28.60 -1.62 1.33
N PRO A 269 -28.21 -0.59 0.54
CA PRO A 269 -27.10 -0.75 -0.39
C PRO A 269 -25.82 -1.08 0.40
N PRO A 270 -24.91 -1.87 -0.17
CA PRO A 270 -23.70 -2.31 0.55
C PRO A 270 -22.83 -1.15 1.06
N HIS A 271 -22.75 -0.05 0.30
CA HIS A 271 -21.98 1.15 0.67
C HIS A 271 -22.43 2.37 -0.14
N PRO A 272 -22.09 3.60 0.31
CA PRO A 272 -22.26 4.81 -0.49
C PRO A 272 -21.50 4.71 -1.81
N GLY A 273 -22.15 5.10 -2.90
CA GLY A 273 -21.53 5.01 -4.23
C GLY A 273 -21.75 3.69 -4.96
N TRP A 274 -22.28 2.65 -4.30
CA TRP A 274 -22.61 1.38 -4.94
C TRP A 274 -23.57 1.60 -6.14
N HIS A 275 -23.14 1.16 -7.33
CA HIS A 275 -23.81 1.40 -8.62
C HIS A 275 -24.11 2.87 -8.94
N ASN A 276 -23.42 3.81 -8.25
CA ASN A 276 -23.58 5.25 -8.47
C ASN A 276 -22.22 5.94 -8.64
N PRO A 277 -21.70 6.06 -9.90
CA PRO A 277 -20.40 6.67 -10.16
C PRO A 277 -20.28 8.13 -9.69
N TRP A 278 -21.39 8.87 -9.64
CA TRP A 278 -21.36 10.26 -9.17
C TRP A 278 -21.09 10.32 -7.66
N VAL A 279 -21.77 9.52 -6.87
CA VAL A 279 -21.53 9.43 -5.42
C VAL A 279 -20.13 8.86 -5.17
N ALA A 280 -19.72 7.82 -5.90
CA ALA A 280 -18.37 7.27 -5.83
C ALA A 280 -17.28 8.34 -6.09
N MET A 281 -17.50 9.19 -7.11
CA MET A 281 -16.60 10.31 -7.40
C MET A 281 -16.53 11.29 -6.23
N LEU A 282 -17.69 11.67 -5.65
CA LEU A 282 -17.71 12.61 -4.53
C LEU A 282 -16.94 12.07 -3.32
N PHE A 283 -17.13 10.79 -2.97
CA PHE A 283 -16.41 10.16 -1.86
C PHE A 283 -14.90 10.10 -2.13
N PHE A 284 -14.47 9.70 -3.32
CA PHE A 284 -13.04 9.64 -3.65
C PHE A 284 -12.39 11.03 -3.68
N VAL A 285 -13.04 12.02 -4.32
CA VAL A 285 -12.52 13.40 -4.35
C VAL A 285 -12.44 13.98 -2.94
N LYS A 286 -13.47 13.74 -2.10
CA LYS A 286 -13.45 14.21 -0.71
C LYS A 286 -12.37 13.52 0.12
N GLY A 287 -12.16 12.22 -0.05
CA GLY A 287 -11.05 11.51 0.57
C GLY A 287 -9.70 12.09 0.14
N SER A 288 -9.51 12.32 -1.17
CA SER A 288 -8.29 12.94 -1.71
C SER A 288 -8.05 14.35 -1.17
N GLU A 289 -9.12 15.14 -1.01
CA GLU A 289 -9.06 16.45 -0.37
C GLU A 289 -8.57 16.34 1.07
N MET A 290 -9.20 15.48 1.87
CA MET A 290 -8.89 15.31 3.29
C MET A 290 -7.48 14.73 3.53
N ASP A 291 -6.99 13.91 2.62
CA ASP A 291 -5.64 13.36 2.67
C ASP A 291 -4.55 14.40 2.33
N ALA A 292 -4.85 15.31 1.40
CA ALA A 292 -3.85 16.25 0.89
C ALA A 292 -3.87 17.62 1.57
N ALA A 293 -5.04 18.06 2.06
CA ALA A 293 -5.24 19.42 2.52
C ALA A 293 -6.03 19.50 3.83
N ALA A 294 -5.60 20.38 4.72
CA ALA A 294 -6.33 20.72 5.92
C ALA A 294 -7.68 21.38 5.57
N ALA A 295 -8.70 21.07 6.36
CA ALA A 295 -10.05 21.58 6.13
C ALA A 295 -10.06 23.12 6.05
N GLY A 296 -10.84 23.64 5.12
CA GLY A 296 -10.99 25.08 4.91
C GLY A 296 -9.91 25.67 4.01
N TRP A 297 -9.00 26.47 4.56
CA TRP A 297 -8.02 27.23 3.78
C TRP A 297 -7.02 26.34 3.01
N GLY A 298 -6.75 25.13 3.48
CA GLY A 298 -5.86 24.18 2.80
C GLY A 298 -6.31 23.86 1.37
N ASN A 299 -7.62 23.97 1.10
CA ASN A 299 -8.19 23.79 -0.24
C ASN A 299 -7.66 24.79 -1.27
N VAL A 300 -7.10 25.92 -0.83
CA VAL A 300 -6.40 26.84 -1.73
C VAL A 300 -5.21 26.16 -2.41
N LEU A 301 -4.47 25.31 -1.68
CA LEU A 301 -3.35 24.55 -2.27
C LEU A 301 -3.84 23.56 -3.33
N LEU A 302 -5.01 22.92 -3.12
CA LEU A 302 -5.61 22.02 -4.11
C LEU A 302 -6.13 22.80 -5.33
N ALA A 303 -6.78 23.92 -5.13
CA ALA A 303 -7.21 24.78 -6.24
C ALA A 303 -6.01 25.26 -7.07
N LEU A 304 -4.92 25.67 -6.42
CA LEU A 304 -3.66 26.01 -7.09
C LEU A 304 -3.05 24.80 -7.81
N SER A 305 -3.18 23.59 -7.27
CA SER A 305 -2.69 22.35 -7.91
C SER A 305 -3.47 22.03 -9.18
N VAL A 306 -4.79 22.15 -9.16
CA VAL A 306 -5.64 21.96 -10.35
C VAL A 306 -5.34 23.03 -11.41
N PHE A 307 -5.29 24.29 -10.98
CA PHE A 307 -4.89 25.41 -11.87
C PHE A 307 -3.51 25.17 -12.50
N GLY A 308 -2.52 24.79 -11.69
CA GLY A 308 -1.16 24.52 -12.15
C GLY A 308 -1.09 23.35 -13.12
N THR A 309 -1.92 22.31 -12.94
CA THR A 309 -2.02 21.20 -13.90
C THR A 309 -2.56 21.71 -15.25
N ALA A 310 -3.62 22.51 -15.25
CA ALA A 310 -4.17 23.11 -16.46
C ALA A 310 -3.16 24.05 -17.13
N TRP A 311 -2.45 24.88 -16.36
CA TRP A 311 -1.38 25.73 -16.85
C TRP A 311 -0.21 24.94 -17.43
N GLY A 312 0.22 23.87 -16.75
CA GLY A 312 1.25 22.95 -17.24
C GLY A 312 0.90 22.34 -18.58
N TRP A 313 -0.37 21.98 -18.80
CA TRP A 313 -0.87 21.51 -20.10
C TRP A 313 -0.72 22.56 -21.21
N LEU A 314 -0.90 23.83 -20.89
CA LEU A 314 -0.80 24.92 -21.88
C LEU A 314 0.66 25.25 -22.23
N ILE A 315 1.57 25.29 -21.26
CA ILE A 315 2.96 25.76 -21.45
C ILE A 315 3.97 24.66 -21.74
N ALA A 316 3.77 23.45 -21.17
CA ALA A 316 4.66 22.33 -21.44
C ALA A 316 4.42 21.79 -22.86
N ARG A 317 5.44 21.11 -23.43
CA ARG A 317 5.24 20.41 -24.70
C ARG A 317 4.09 19.39 -24.52
N ARG A 318 2.91 19.70 -25.04
CA ARG A 318 1.67 18.90 -24.85
C ARG A 318 1.89 17.40 -24.99
N ARG A 319 2.73 16.97 -25.96
CA ARG A 319 3.03 15.56 -26.21
C ARG A 319 3.77 14.85 -25.07
N ALA A 320 4.64 15.54 -24.34
CA ALA A 320 5.35 14.96 -23.19
C ALA A 320 4.53 15.10 -21.91
N PHE A 321 3.86 16.24 -21.72
CA PHE A 321 3.03 16.49 -20.55
C PHE A 321 1.80 15.57 -20.48
N ALA A 322 1.27 15.13 -21.63
CA ALA A 322 0.18 14.16 -21.67
C ALA A 322 0.47 12.89 -20.87
N TRP A 323 1.75 12.46 -20.81
CA TRP A 323 2.15 11.32 -20.00
C TRP A 323 2.16 11.61 -18.49
N ALA A 324 2.35 12.88 -18.09
CA ALA A 324 2.23 13.27 -16.69
C ALA A 324 0.78 13.21 -16.18
N LEU A 325 -0.22 13.26 -17.08
CA LEU A 325 -1.61 13.11 -16.71
C LEU A 325 -1.97 11.70 -16.20
N PHE A 326 -1.09 10.70 -16.37
CA PHE A 326 -1.25 9.40 -15.73
C PHE A 326 -1.26 9.50 -14.19
N LEU A 327 -0.71 10.55 -13.60
CA LEU A 327 -0.85 10.81 -12.17
C LEU A 327 -2.30 11.11 -11.72
N TRP A 328 -3.21 11.41 -12.68
CA TRP A 328 -4.64 11.60 -12.43
C TRP A 328 -5.46 10.32 -12.66
N LEU A 329 -4.80 9.21 -13.05
CA LEU A 329 -5.47 7.93 -13.30
C LEU A 329 -6.21 7.36 -12.08
N PRO A 330 -5.76 7.57 -10.82
CA PRO A 330 -6.52 7.11 -9.67
C PRO A 330 -7.97 7.64 -9.63
N LEU A 331 -8.23 8.85 -10.13
CA LEU A 331 -9.57 9.43 -10.14
C LEU A 331 -10.59 8.54 -10.90
N PRO A 332 -10.47 8.29 -12.22
CA PRO A 332 -11.41 7.41 -12.92
C PRO A 332 -11.37 5.97 -12.43
N PHE A 333 -10.21 5.47 -11.97
CA PHE A 333 -10.08 4.13 -11.43
C PHE A 333 -10.94 3.94 -10.17
N TYR A 334 -10.82 4.82 -9.17
CA TYR A 334 -11.59 4.69 -7.93
C TYR A 334 -13.07 5.04 -8.08
N ILE A 335 -13.44 5.90 -9.03
CA ILE A 335 -14.85 6.07 -9.39
C ILE A 335 -15.45 4.73 -9.83
N TYR A 336 -14.75 4.00 -10.71
CA TYR A 336 -15.20 2.69 -11.16
C TYR A 336 -15.12 1.65 -10.04
N SER A 337 -14.03 1.60 -9.30
CA SER A 337 -13.77 0.61 -8.24
C SER A 337 -14.76 0.72 -7.08
N VAL A 338 -15.10 1.93 -6.65
CA VAL A 338 -16.12 2.19 -5.63
C VAL A 338 -17.51 1.87 -6.18
N ALA A 339 -17.84 2.28 -7.42
CA ALA A 339 -19.18 2.05 -7.95
C ALA A 339 -19.46 0.58 -8.30
N TYR A 340 -18.44 -0.17 -8.78
CA TYR A 340 -18.65 -1.50 -9.38
C TYR A 340 -17.65 -2.57 -8.93
N GLY A 341 -16.59 -2.19 -8.20
CA GLY A 341 -15.49 -3.08 -7.83
C GLY A 341 -15.53 -3.61 -6.40
N SER A 342 -16.61 -3.37 -5.64
CA SER A 342 -16.73 -3.78 -4.23
C SER A 342 -15.64 -3.22 -3.32
N VAL A 343 -15.18 -2.00 -3.60
CA VAL A 343 -14.12 -1.31 -2.85
C VAL A 343 -14.68 -0.02 -2.24
N PRO A 344 -15.41 -0.11 -1.11
CA PRO A 344 -16.03 1.05 -0.48
C PRO A 344 -14.99 2.02 0.08
N ILE A 345 -15.35 3.31 0.11
CA ILE A 345 -14.65 4.36 0.85
C ILE A 345 -15.63 4.96 1.84
N PHE A 346 -15.30 4.94 3.13
CA PHE A 346 -16.09 5.59 4.17
C PHE A 346 -15.30 6.76 4.75
N LEU A 347 -15.99 7.89 4.89
CA LEU A 347 -15.40 9.12 5.40
C LEU A 347 -16.12 9.59 6.67
N PRO A 348 -15.41 10.15 7.66
CA PRO A 348 -16.04 10.60 8.91
C PRO A 348 -17.06 11.73 8.72
N VAL A 349 -16.91 12.52 7.66
CA VAL A 349 -17.74 13.70 7.38
C VAL A 349 -19.08 13.36 6.72
N TRP A 350 -19.22 12.17 6.15
CA TRP A 350 -20.43 11.72 5.48
C TRP A 350 -20.90 10.37 6.02
N TRP A 351 -22.20 10.10 5.89
CA TRP A 351 -22.74 8.80 6.25
C TRP A 351 -21.97 7.66 5.54
N PRO A 352 -21.57 6.59 6.23
CA PRO A 352 -21.91 6.16 7.59
C PRO A 352 -21.02 6.72 8.72
N HIS A 353 -20.32 7.84 8.53
CA HIS A 353 -19.45 8.50 9.52
C HIS A 353 -18.37 7.57 10.09
N SER A 354 -17.73 6.84 9.19
CA SER A 354 -16.72 5.83 9.51
C SER A 354 -15.42 6.08 8.75
N TRP A 355 -14.41 5.30 9.03
CA TRP A 355 -13.09 5.34 8.39
C TRP A 355 -12.81 3.99 7.74
N TYR A 356 -12.83 3.94 6.42
CA TYR A 356 -12.49 2.72 5.68
C TYR A 356 -11.95 3.08 4.30
N ASN A 357 -10.77 2.60 3.97
CA ASN A 357 -10.09 2.89 2.71
C ASN A 357 -9.89 4.40 2.45
N THR A 358 -9.87 5.22 3.50
CA THR A 358 -9.68 6.67 3.38
C THR A 358 -8.36 6.99 2.72
N ARG A 359 -7.32 6.17 2.97
CA ARG A 359 -5.97 6.26 2.44
C ARG A 359 -5.85 6.19 0.91
N TYR A 360 -6.87 5.71 0.21
CA TYR A 360 -6.85 5.65 -1.26
C TYR A 360 -6.84 7.03 -1.92
N GLY A 361 -7.32 8.06 -1.23
CA GLY A 361 -7.21 9.44 -1.66
C GLY A 361 -5.76 9.92 -1.82
N MET A 362 -4.81 9.29 -1.09
CA MET A 362 -3.38 9.59 -1.20
C MET A 362 -2.80 9.37 -2.59
N GLU A 363 -3.40 8.54 -3.42
CA GLU A 363 -2.92 8.29 -4.77
C GLU A 363 -3.04 9.51 -5.69
N MET A 364 -3.85 10.52 -5.31
CA MET A 364 -3.91 11.81 -6.00
C MET A 364 -2.78 12.78 -5.60
N LEU A 365 -2.07 12.52 -4.50
CA LEU A 365 -1.05 13.44 -3.97
C LEU A 365 0.08 13.76 -4.98
N PRO A 366 0.60 12.82 -5.78
CA PRO A 366 1.60 13.13 -6.81
C PRO A 366 1.09 14.10 -7.89
N ALA A 367 -0.19 13.97 -8.30
CA ALA A 367 -0.82 14.86 -9.25
C ALA A 367 -0.95 16.28 -8.69
N PHE A 368 -1.43 16.40 -7.46
CA PHE A 368 -1.54 17.68 -6.77
C PHE A 368 -0.18 18.34 -6.56
N ALA A 369 0.83 17.57 -6.15
CA ALA A 369 2.18 18.06 -5.94
C ALA A 369 2.80 18.63 -7.23
N LEU A 370 2.72 17.90 -8.33
CA LEU A 370 3.21 18.38 -9.62
C LEU A 370 2.45 19.64 -10.08
N GLY A 371 1.12 19.65 -9.94
CA GLY A 371 0.28 20.79 -10.24
C GLY A 371 0.66 22.03 -9.43
N LEU A 372 0.85 21.91 -8.12
CA LEU A 372 1.29 23.01 -7.26
C LEU A 372 2.66 23.56 -7.69
N GLY A 373 3.58 22.68 -8.11
CA GLY A 373 4.85 23.11 -8.70
C GLY A 373 4.67 23.97 -9.96
N PHE A 374 3.73 23.63 -10.85
CA PHE A 374 3.40 24.44 -12.01
C PHE A 374 2.74 25.77 -11.63
N ALA A 375 1.86 25.80 -10.63
CA ALA A 375 1.29 27.05 -10.11
C ALA A 375 2.36 27.97 -9.51
N ALA A 376 3.31 27.42 -8.78
CA ALA A 376 4.47 28.16 -8.29
C ALA A 376 5.32 28.73 -9.44
N HIS A 377 5.56 27.93 -10.47
CA HIS A 377 6.27 28.38 -11.67
C HIS A 377 5.55 29.53 -12.38
N PHE A 378 4.22 29.44 -12.51
CA PHE A 378 3.41 30.54 -13.03
C PHE A 378 3.60 31.82 -12.21
N ALA A 379 3.45 31.75 -10.89
CA ALA A 379 3.61 32.89 -10.00
C ALA A 379 5.02 33.51 -10.09
N PHE A 380 6.06 32.70 -10.30
CA PHE A 380 7.44 33.20 -10.46
C PHE A 380 7.70 33.86 -11.81
N THR A 381 6.98 33.46 -12.85
CA THR A 381 7.17 33.98 -14.22
C THR A 381 6.24 35.12 -14.57
N ALA A 382 5.03 35.17 -14.03
CA ALA A 382 4.03 36.19 -14.32
C ALA A 382 4.51 37.63 -14.07
N VAL A 383 5.39 37.82 -13.09
CA VAL A 383 5.96 39.15 -12.76
C VAL A 383 7.30 39.39 -13.46
N GLY A 384 7.89 38.36 -14.07
CA GLY A 384 9.25 38.44 -14.63
C GLY A 384 9.38 39.18 -15.94
N GLU A 385 8.28 39.41 -16.66
CA GLU A 385 8.29 40.11 -17.95
C GLU A 385 8.30 41.63 -17.81
N PHE A 386 7.90 42.17 -16.67
CA PHE A 386 7.65 43.60 -16.48
C PHE A 386 8.60 44.32 -15.51
N LYS A 387 9.63 43.66 -14.92
CA LYS A 387 10.40 44.26 -13.81
C LYS A 387 11.91 44.02 -13.87
N PRO A 388 12.74 44.91 -13.26
CA PRO A 388 14.18 44.73 -13.12
C PRO A 388 14.55 43.40 -12.44
N ARG A 389 15.72 42.83 -12.80
CA ARG A 389 16.21 41.51 -12.32
C ARG A 389 16.18 41.35 -10.80
N GLU A 390 16.54 42.41 -10.06
CA GLU A 390 16.53 42.37 -8.60
C GLU A 390 15.13 42.20 -8.01
N LEU A 391 14.13 42.86 -8.59
CA LEU A 391 12.76 42.76 -8.14
C LEU A 391 12.16 41.39 -8.47
N LYS A 392 12.58 40.79 -9.57
CA LYS A 392 12.23 39.40 -9.93
C LYS A 392 12.76 38.40 -8.88
N ILE A 393 14.02 38.56 -8.43
CA ILE A 393 14.61 37.70 -7.40
C ILE A 393 13.85 37.85 -6.08
N LYS A 394 13.59 39.08 -5.66
CA LYS A 394 12.82 39.36 -4.42
C LYS A 394 11.41 38.81 -4.49
N TRP A 395 10.74 38.95 -5.62
CA TRP A 395 9.39 38.40 -5.82
C TRP A 395 9.37 36.87 -5.80
N THR A 396 10.31 36.21 -6.48
CA THR A 396 10.43 34.76 -6.46
C THR A 396 10.69 34.25 -5.04
N ALA A 397 11.60 34.89 -4.31
CA ALA A 397 11.89 34.53 -2.92
C ALA A 397 10.66 34.73 -2.02
N PHE A 398 9.99 35.85 -2.11
CA PHE A 398 8.76 36.14 -1.35
C PHE A 398 7.66 35.10 -1.63
N THR A 399 7.32 34.88 -2.89
CA THR A 399 6.27 33.91 -3.28
C THR A 399 6.63 32.49 -2.87
N ALA A 400 7.90 32.09 -3.01
CA ALA A 400 8.37 30.79 -2.56
C ALA A 400 8.23 30.66 -1.03
N SER A 401 8.63 31.67 -0.27
CA SER A 401 8.48 31.68 1.19
C SER A 401 7.01 31.56 1.62
N VAL A 402 6.10 32.25 0.94
CA VAL A 402 4.66 32.16 1.19
C VAL A 402 4.17 30.73 0.91
N LEU A 403 4.53 30.12 -0.22
CA LEU A 403 4.11 28.76 -0.57
C LEU A 403 4.67 27.71 0.39
N PHE A 404 5.95 27.81 0.77
CA PHE A 404 6.53 26.91 1.79
C PHE A 404 5.88 27.09 3.15
N ALA A 405 5.57 28.32 3.55
CA ALA A 405 4.83 28.59 4.78
C ALA A 405 3.42 27.99 4.73
N MET A 406 2.71 28.15 3.63
CA MET A 406 1.39 27.54 3.44
C MET A 406 1.45 26.01 3.49
N ILE A 407 2.44 25.38 2.86
CA ILE A 407 2.65 23.93 2.91
C ILE A 407 2.97 23.50 4.34
N GLY A 408 3.84 24.20 5.03
CA GLY A 408 4.19 23.90 6.42
C GLY A 408 2.99 24.05 7.37
N LEU A 409 2.21 25.13 7.22
CA LEU A 409 0.98 25.33 7.98
C LEU A 409 -0.07 24.26 7.66
N ASN A 410 -0.21 23.86 6.38
CA ASN A 410 -1.09 22.76 5.98
C ASN A 410 -0.67 21.45 6.67
N ALA A 411 0.61 21.12 6.67
CA ALA A 411 1.10 19.92 7.34
C ALA A 411 0.86 19.97 8.86
N ILE A 412 1.13 21.11 9.51
CA ILE A 412 0.87 21.31 10.94
C ILE A 412 -0.63 21.16 11.25
N GLU A 413 -1.48 21.74 10.43
CA GLU A 413 -2.92 21.68 10.64
C GLU A 413 -3.48 20.27 10.40
N LEU A 414 -2.99 19.55 9.39
CA LEU A 414 -3.32 18.12 9.20
C LEU A 414 -2.91 17.28 10.42
N VAL A 415 -1.75 17.57 11.02
CA VAL A 415 -1.34 16.90 12.27
C VAL A 415 -2.27 17.25 13.43
N ARG A 416 -2.70 18.53 13.56
CA ARG A 416 -3.64 18.97 14.62
C ARG A 416 -5.03 18.38 14.47
N GLN A 417 -5.50 18.25 13.22
CA GLN A 417 -6.79 17.64 12.89
C GLN A 417 -6.74 16.12 12.95
N HIS A 418 -5.62 15.53 13.27
CA HIS A 418 -5.27 14.12 13.19
C HIS A 418 -5.31 13.60 11.74
N PRO A 419 -4.16 13.20 11.18
CA PRO A 419 -4.06 12.70 9.82
C PRO A 419 -5.08 11.57 9.59
N LEU A 420 -5.82 11.65 8.49
CA LEU A 420 -6.94 10.76 8.20
C LEU A 420 -6.50 9.29 8.20
N THR A 421 -5.34 9.00 7.58
CA THR A 421 -4.76 7.65 7.55
C THR A 421 -4.35 7.16 8.94
N TYR A 422 -3.84 8.04 9.79
CA TYR A 422 -3.50 7.68 11.18
C TYR A 422 -4.76 7.33 11.98
N VAL A 423 -5.82 8.14 11.86
CA VAL A 423 -7.09 7.87 12.56
C VAL A 423 -7.72 6.57 12.08
N GLU A 424 -7.71 6.30 10.77
CA GLU A 424 -8.17 5.01 10.23
C GLU A 424 -7.41 3.84 10.88
N GLY A 425 -6.07 3.95 10.96
CA GLY A 425 -5.26 2.94 11.64
C GLY A 425 -5.60 2.78 13.13
N VAL A 426 -5.80 3.88 13.85
CA VAL A 426 -6.21 3.83 15.27
C VAL A 426 -7.57 3.15 15.43
N LYS A 427 -8.56 3.46 14.56
CA LYS A 427 -9.88 2.79 14.59
C LYS A 427 -9.77 1.29 14.31
N ASN A 428 -8.88 0.91 13.40
CA ASN A 428 -8.57 -0.50 13.18
C ASN A 428 -7.99 -1.18 14.44
N LEU A 429 -7.05 -0.52 15.14
CA LEU A 429 -6.49 -1.04 16.38
C LEU A 429 -7.54 -1.14 17.50
N GLU A 430 -8.39 -0.12 17.67
CA GLU A 430 -9.44 -0.11 18.70
C GLU A 430 -10.34 -1.34 18.63
N SER A 431 -10.66 -1.80 17.42
CA SER A 431 -11.54 -2.96 17.21
C SER A 431 -10.98 -4.29 17.73
N ARG A 432 -9.65 -4.42 17.80
CA ARG A 432 -8.99 -5.69 18.21
C ARG A 432 -8.18 -5.59 19.50
N ARG A 433 -8.01 -4.38 20.05
CA ARG A 433 -7.10 -4.11 21.18
C ARG A 433 -7.38 -4.97 22.42
N ALA A 434 -8.64 -5.20 22.74
CA ALA A 434 -9.00 -6.01 23.91
C ALA A 434 -8.45 -7.44 23.78
N PHE A 435 -8.62 -8.07 22.64
CA PHE A 435 -8.08 -9.40 22.36
C PHE A 435 -6.56 -9.42 22.34
N GLU A 436 -5.92 -8.42 21.75
CA GLU A 436 -4.45 -8.31 21.73
C GLU A 436 -3.82 -8.14 23.12
N LEU A 437 -4.56 -7.58 24.08
CA LEU A 437 -4.09 -7.45 25.46
C LEU A 437 -4.31 -8.72 26.30
N GLU A 438 -5.38 -9.47 26.06
CA GLU A 438 -5.79 -10.57 26.97
C GLU A 438 -5.43 -11.96 26.44
N ILE A 439 -5.61 -12.21 25.13
CA ILE A 439 -5.41 -13.57 24.57
C ILE A 439 -3.94 -13.97 24.52
N PRO A 440 -2.98 -13.15 24.04
CA PRO A 440 -1.59 -13.58 23.92
C PRO A 440 -0.93 -13.99 25.23
N PRO A 441 -1.11 -13.27 26.37
CA PRO A 441 -0.58 -13.75 27.66
C PRO A 441 -1.17 -15.08 28.12
N ALA A 442 -2.47 -15.31 27.84
CA ALA A 442 -3.12 -16.58 28.18
C ALA A 442 -2.57 -17.74 27.34
N LEU A 443 -2.43 -17.53 26.00
CA LEU A 443 -1.81 -18.52 25.11
C LEU A 443 -0.38 -18.85 25.55
N ARG A 444 0.44 -17.82 25.81
CA ARG A 444 1.83 -18.00 26.27
C ARG A 444 1.89 -18.83 27.55
N SER A 445 1.09 -18.48 28.57
CA SER A 445 1.06 -19.20 29.85
C SER A 445 0.67 -20.67 29.70
N LEU A 446 -0.19 -21.02 28.74
CA LEU A 446 -0.56 -22.39 28.44
C LEU A 446 0.54 -23.13 27.67
N LEU A 447 1.18 -22.47 26.70
CA LEU A 447 2.27 -23.06 25.92
C LEU A 447 3.56 -23.22 26.69
N ASP A 448 3.83 -22.41 27.72
CA ASP A 448 4.94 -22.60 28.64
C ASP A 448 4.84 -23.95 29.37
N LYS A 449 3.61 -24.43 29.62
CA LYS A 449 3.33 -25.74 30.21
C LYS A 449 3.34 -26.88 29.17
N ARG A 450 3.30 -26.53 27.86
CA ARG A 450 3.26 -27.47 26.73
C ARG A 450 4.28 -27.04 25.66
N PRO A 451 5.59 -27.20 25.92
CA PRO A 451 6.63 -26.75 24.98
C PRO A 451 6.47 -27.39 23.59
N GLY A 452 6.42 -26.56 22.56
CA GLY A 452 6.19 -27.01 21.18
C GLY A 452 4.74 -27.36 20.85
N GLY A 453 3.79 -27.01 21.73
CA GLY A 453 2.35 -27.20 21.50
C GLY A 453 1.83 -26.48 20.30
N ILE A 454 0.85 -27.06 19.62
CA ILE A 454 0.21 -26.55 18.41
C ILE A 454 -1.08 -25.79 18.78
N VAL A 455 -1.30 -24.64 18.17
CA VAL A 455 -2.49 -23.83 18.38
C VAL A 455 -3.33 -23.83 17.08
N LEU A 456 -4.56 -24.33 17.14
CA LEU A 456 -5.54 -24.16 16.07
C LEU A 456 -6.21 -22.79 16.22
N MET A 457 -6.11 -21.91 15.23
CA MET A 457 -6.70 -20.59 15.25
C MET A 457 -6.86 -20.00 13.83
N ASP A 458 -7.86 -19.18 13.64
CA ASP A 458 -7.97 -18.33 12.45
C ASP A 458 -7.07 -17.09 12.62
N THR A 459 -6.16 -16.88 11.66
CA THR A 459 -5.25 -15.75 11.67
C THR A 459 -5.66 -14.65 10.68
N SER A 460 -6.73 -14.83 9.92
CA SER A 460 -7.17 -13.87 8.90
C SER A 460 -7.71 -12.58 9.51
N VAL A 461 -8.38 -12.66 10.68
CA VAL A 461 -8.98 -11.51 11.36
C VAL A 461 -8.04 -10.90 12.41
N TYR A 462 -7.33 -11.74 13.16
CA TYR A 462 -6.45 -11.33 14.25
C TYR A 462 -5.00 -11.84 14.09
N PRO A 463 -4.29 -11.51 13.00
CA PRO A 463 -2.96 -12.05 12.71
C PRO A 463 -1.91 -11.70 13.76
N HIS A 464 -2.08 -10.62 14.51
CA HIS A 464 -1.10 -10.14 15.48
C HIS A 464 -1.06 -10.97 16.79
N LEU A 465 -2.11 -11.74 17.09
CA LEU A 465 -2.16 -12.55 18.31
C LEU A 465 -0.99 -13.55 18.40
N VAL A 466 -0.58 -14.11 17.25
CA VAL A 466 0.56 -15.03 17.16
C VAL A 466 1.87 -14.34 17.54
N ALA A 467 2.13 -13.18 16.95
CA ALA A 467 3.34 -12.40 17.21
C ALA A 467 3.41 -11.92 18.66
N LEU A 468 2.29 -11.46 19.22
CA LEU A 468 2.19 -11.01 20.61
C LEU A 468 2.31 -12.16 21.61
N ALA A 469 1.85 -13.36 21.25
CA ALA A 469 2.03 -14.55 22.06
C ALA A 469 3.48 -15.08 22.04
N GLY A 470 4.34 -14.55 21.15
CA GLY A 470 5.74 -14.96 21.05
C GLY A 470 5.93 -16.34 20.41
N ILE A 471 4.96 -16.81 19.63
CA ILE A 471 4.98 -18.12 18.96
C ILE A 471 5.30 -17.97 17.47
N PRO A 472 6.09 -18.89 16.88
CA PRO A 472 6.29 -18.93 15.44
C PRO A 472 5.01 -19.41 14.71
N LEU A 473 4.80 -18.95 13.48
CA LEU A 473 3.60 -19.33 12.71
C LEU A 473 3.49 -20.86 12.48
N ARG A 474 4.59 -21.55 12.33
CA ARG A 474 4.61 -23.02 12.22
C ARG A 474 4.12 -23.78 13.48
N GLN A 475 3.88 -23.09 14.59
CA GLN A 475 3.21 -23.64 15.77
C GLN A 475 1.71 -23.37 15.78
N THR A 476 1.17 -22.75 14.73
CA THR A 476 -0.27 -22.59 14.53
C THR A 476 -0.72 -23.46 13.36
N ILE A 477 -1.90 -24.04 13.45
CA ILE A 477 -2.66 -24.53 12.30
C ILE A 477 -3.73 -23.47 12.02
N ASN A 478 -3.72 -22.93 10.82
CA ASN A 478 -4.58 -21.82 10.46
C ASN A 478 -5.14 -21.99 9.03
N GLU A 479 -6.05 -21.11 8.61
CA GLU A 479 -6.77 -21.15 7.34
C GLU A 479 -5.86 -21.22 6.09
N SER A 480 -4.60 -20.82 6.20
CA SER A 480 -3.63 -20.91 5.09
C SER A 480 -2.95 -22.28 4.97
N ASP A 481 -3.07 -23.13 5.97
CA ASP A 481 -2.47 -24.47 6.00
C ASP A 481 -3.34 -25.55 5.32
N LYS A 482 -4.46 -25.16 4.69
CA LYS A 482 -5.36 -26.00 3.86
C LYS A 482 -5.66 -27.38 4.47
N GLU A 483 -4.93 -28.42 4.02
CA GLU A 483 -5.19 -29.81 4.45
C GLU A 483 -5.00 -30.02 5.95
N PHE A 484 -3.99 -29.37 6.57
CA PHE A 484 -3.81 -29.43 8.02
C PHE A 484 -4.98 -28.75 8.73
N TYR A 485 -5.44 -27.62 8.21
CA TYR A 485 -6.58 -26.90 8.77
C TYR A 485 -7.88 -27.72 8.66
N SER A 486 -8.16 -28.29 7.49
CA SER A 486 -9.34 -29.15 7.30
C SER A 486 -9.31 -30.38 8.21
N ALA A 487 -8.14 -31.02 8.39
CA ALA A 487 -7.99 -32.13 9.30
C ALA A 487 -8.20 -31.71 10.78
N ALA A 488 -7.69 -30.54 11.14
CA ALA A 488 -7.86 -30.00 12.51
C ALA A 488 -9.31 -29.58 12.79
N LEU A 489 -10.06 -29.08 11.80
CA LEU A 489 -11.49 -28.83 11.95
C LEU A 489 -12.30 -30.13 12.12
N ALA A 490 -11.91 -31.21 11.46
CA ALA A 490 -12.59 -32.51 11.61
C ALA A 490 -12.34 -33.20 12.99
N ALA A 491 -11.21 -32.91 13.61
CA ALA A 491 -10.86 -33.49 14.92
C ALA A 491 -9.94 -32.54 15.73
N PRO A 492 -10.46 -31.41 16.28
CA PRO A 492 -9.64 -30.36 16.86
C PRO A 492 -8.73 -30.87 18.01
N ALA A 493 -9.25 -31.68 18.92
CA ALA A 493 -8.50 -32.21 20.07
C ALA A 493 -7.33 -33.14 19.67
N ALA A 494 -7.42 -33.80 18.51
CA ALA A 494 -6.38 -34.70 18.03
C ALA A 494 -5.22 -33.95 17.32
N HIS A 495 -5.47 -32.78 16.78
CA HIS A 495 -4.52 -32.03 15.93
C HIS A 495 -3.93 -30.79 16.61
N ALA A 496 -4.56 -30.28 17.68
CA ALA A 496 -4.10 -29.09 18.37
C ALA A 496 -4.07 -29.30 19.90
N ASP A 497 -3.06 -28.73 20.56
CA ASP A 497 -2.96 -28.68 22.02
C ASP A 497 -3.86 -27.58 22.60
N LEU A 498 -3.99 -26.47 21.86
CA LEU A 498 -4.86 -25.34 22.17
C LEU A 498 -5.72 -25.03 20.98
N VAL A 499 -6.97 -24.65 21.22
CA VAL A 499 -7.90 -24.18 20.17
C VAL A 499 -8.40 -22.80 20.57
N LEU A 500 -8.19 -21.81 19.71
CA LEU A 500 -8.75 -20.47 19.84
C LEU A 500 -9.90 -20.33 18.84
N ALA A 501 -11.12 -20.29 19.33
CA ALA A 501 -12.34 -20.16 18.55
C ALA A 501 -13.02 -18.81 18.83
N PHE A 502 -13.54 -18.16 17.78
CA PHE A 502 -14.41 -16.99 17.89
C PHE A 502 -15.86 -17.39 17.63
N ASP A 503 -16.79 -16.93 18.43
CA ASP A 503 -18.20 -17.29 18.31
C ASP A 503 -18.71 -17.20 16.86
N GLY A 504 -19.11 -18.33 16.30
CA GLY A 504 -19.66 -18.45 14.94
C GLY A 504 -18.64 -18.62 13.82
N ASP A 505 -17.32 -18.62 14.10
CA ASP A 505 -16.31 -18.97 13.10
C ASP A 505 -16.27 -20.49 12.78
N GLU A 506 -15.48 -20.89 11.78
CA GLU A 506 -15.36 -22.30 11.39
C GLU A 506 -14.77 -23.18 12.52
N ILE A 507 -13.90 -22.60 13.35
CA ILE A 507 -13.27 -23.31 14.48
C ILE A 507 -14.30 -23.50 15.61
N ASP A 508 -15.11 -22.49 15.91
CA ASP A 508 -16.19 -22.60 16.88
C ASP A 508 -17.21 -23.68 16.46
N GLN A 509 -17.61 -23.68 15.18
CA GLN A 509 -18.46 -24.72 14.63
C GLN A 509 -17.85 -26.10 14.74
N ALA A 510 -16.54 -26.23 14.48
CA ALA A 510 -15.81 -27.50 14.60
C ALA A 510 -15.73 -27.98 16.06
N VAL A 511 -15.49 -27.08 17.02
CA VAL A 511 -15.47 -27.40 18.45
C VAL A 511 -16.87 -27.88 18.94
N HIS A 512 -17.93 -27.21 18.46
CA HIS A 512 -19.30 -27.64 18.83
C HIS A 512 -19.69 -28.98 18.18
N ALA A 513 -19.18 -29.28 16.99
CA ALA A 513 -19.43 -30.56 16.30
C ALA A 513 -18.59 -31.71 16.93
N HIS A 514 -17.41 -31.40 17.45
CA HIS A 514 -16.44 -32.39 17.99
C HIS A 514 -15.90 -31.92 19.32
N PRO A 515 -16.73 -31.87 20.39
CA PRO A 515 -16.32 -31.33 21.70
C PRO A 515 -15.44 -32.27 22.51
N ASP A 516 -15.40 -33.56 22.14
CA ASP A 516 -14.71 -34.60 22.92
C ASP A 516 -13.20 -34.34 23.02
N GLY A 517 -12.67 -34.40 24.25
CA GLY A 517 -11.27 -34.15 24.50
C GLY A 517 -10.85 -32.67 24.52
N LEU A 518 -11.82 -31.74 24.53
CA LEU A 518 -11.58 -30.31 24.67
C LEU A 518 -12.21 -29.78 25.97
N THR A 519 -11.41 -29.07 26.75
CA THR A 519 -11.88 -28.38 27.97
C THR A 519 -11.77 -26.87 27.77
N ALA A 520 -12.89 -26.15 27.96
CA ALA A 520 -12.88 -24.68 27.88
C ALA A 520 -12.03 -24.11 29.03
N TYR A 521 -11.02 -23.33 28.69
CA TYR A 521 -10.12 -22.70 29.63
C TYR A 521 -10.58 -21.32 30.06
N ARG A 522 -10.77 -20.42 29.09
CA ARG A 522 -11.16 -19.00 29.33
C ARG A 522 -11.87 -18.41 28.15
N ARG A 523 -12.92 -17.59 28.41
CA ARG A 523 -13.62 -16.80 27.43
C ARG A 523 -13.22 -15.33 27.54
N PHE A 524 -13.10 -14.66 26.39
CA PHE A 524 -12.67 -13.27 26.23
C PHE A 524 -13.75 -12.47 25.50
N PHE A 525 -13.87 -11.21 25.88
CA PHE A 525 -14.91 -10.33 25.33
C PHE A 525 -14.29 -9.03 24.83
N ALA A 526 -14.77 -8.55 23.68
CA ALA A 526 -14.47 -7.22 23.17
C ALA A 526 -15.74 -6.55 22.66
N PRO A 527 -15.95 -5.24 22.92
CA PRO A 527 -17.14 -4.54 22.49
C PRO A 527 -17.34 -4.59 20.97
N GLY A 528 -18.50 -5.03 20.51
CA GLY A 528 -18.82 -5.11 19.09
C GLY A 528 -18.12 -6.20 18.29
N GLN A 529 -17.41 -7.11 18.96
CA GLN A 529 -16.73 -8.26 18.36
C GLN A 529 -17.34 -9.58 18.85
N ALA A 530 -17.22 -10.65 18.06
CA ALA A 530 -17.53 -12.00 18.51
C ALA A 530 -16.62 -12.36 19.68
N SER A 531 -17.16 -13.03 20.72
CA SER A 531 -16.35 -13.47 21.86
C SER A 531 -15.38 -14.56 21.42
N ALA A 532 -14.23 -14.66 22.09
CA ALA A 532 -13.24 -15.69 21.83
C ALA A 532 -13.15 -16.66 23.01
N THR A 533 -12.97 -17.96 22.75
CA THR A 533 -12.75 -18.97 23.77
C THR A 533 -11.48 -19.75 23.48
N ILE A 534 -10.61 -19.90 24.47
CA ILE A 534 -9.49 -20.85 24.42
C ILE A 534 -9.96 -22.17 24.99
N TYR A 535 -9.78 -23.25 24.24
CA TYR A 535 -9.94 -24.62 24.67
C TYR A 535 -8.57 -25.29 24.79
N VAL A 536 -8.45 -26.21 25.72
CA VAL A 536 -7.25 -27.02 25.96
C VAL A 536 -7.57 -28.47 25.65
N SER A 537 -6.75 -29.13 24.83
CA SER A 537 -6.91 -30.55 24.55
C SER A 537 -6.46 -31.39 25.76
N ASP A 538 -7.26 -32.38 26.10
CA ASP A 538 -6.94 -33.34 27.18
C ASP A 538 -5.79 -34.28 26.78
N THR A 539 -5.62 -34.49 25.45
CA THR A 539 -4.54 -35.34 24.90
C THR A 539 -3.55 -34.45 24.14
N PRO A 540 -2.25 -34.42 24.49
CA PRO A 540 -1.29 -33.59 23.75
C PRO A 540 -1.16 -34.04 22.31
N ALA A 541 -1.44 -33.14 21.36
CA ALA A 541 -1.28 -33.36 19.91
C ALA A 541 0.17 -33.71 19.53
N SER A 542 1.14 -33.30 20.35
CA SER A 542 2.55 -33.58 20.18
C SER A 542 2.91 -35.07 20.22
N SER A 543 2.00 -35.96 20.68
CA SER A 543 2.19 -37.42 20.66
C SER A 543 1.87 -38.07 19.31
N THR A 544 1.11 -37.40 18.44
CA THR A 544 0.58 -37.97 17.17
C THR A 544 1.28 -37.43 15.90
N LEU A 545 1.93 -36.28 15.97
CA LEU A 545 2.69 -35.72 14.86
C LEU A 545 4.05 -36.41 14.69
N ASN A 546 4.23 -37.06 13.56
CA ASN A 546 5.38 -37.89 13.18
C ASN A 546 6.75 -37.21 13.41
N LYS A 547 7.72 -37.95 13.93
CA LYS A 547 9.13 -37.60 14.22
C LYS A 547 9.92 -36.75 13.18
N PRO A 548 9.63 -36.70 11.85
CA PRO A 548 10.40 -35.87 10.94
C PRO A 548 10.21 -34.35 11.15
N ALA A 549 9.05 -33.89 11.61
CA ALA A 549 8.84 -32.45 11.88
C ALA A 549 9.65 -31.96 13.12
N ARG A 550 9.86 -32.82 14.13
CA ARG A 550 10.66 -32.50 15.32
C ARG A 550 12.16 -32.34 15.04
N ALA A 551 12.71 -33.10 14.09
CA ALA A 551 14.13 -33.01 13.75
C ALA A 551 14.49 -31.69 13.08
N VAL A 552 13.60 -31.14 12.27
CA VAL A 552 13.78 -29.83 11.62
C VAL A 552 13.67 -28.68 12.64
N ILE A 553 12.78 -28.78 13.60
CA ILE A 553 12.61 -27.77 14.67
C ILE A 553 13.82 -27.71 15.61
N ALA A 554 14.44 -28.85 15.89
CA ALA A 554 15.63 -28.94 16.76
C ALA A 554 16.89 -28.36 16.08
N SER A 555 17.03 -28.50 14.76
CA SER A 555 18.20 -28.00 14.02
C SER A 555 18.22 -26.46 13.82
N LEU A 556 17.09 -25.77 13.98
CA LEU A 556 16.99 -24.31 13.84
C LEU A 556 17.21 -23.54 15.16
N LYS A 557 17.25 -24.23 16.33
CA LYS A 557 17.64 -23.62 17.61
C LYS A 557 19.14 -23.31 17.76
N VAL A 558 19.95 -23.59 16.74
CA VAL A 558 21.41 -23.36 16.74
C VAL A 558 21.79 -22.05 16.05
N ILE A 559 20.79 -21.23 15.58
CA ILE A 559 21.04 -19.94 14.91
C ILE A 559 20.20 -18.84 15.60
N GLU A 560 20.30 -18.74 16.91
CA GLU A 560 19.95 -17.56 17.70
C GLU A 560 21.21 -16.88 18.22
#